data_a3facd877341116ae60b1f58b996bda6
#
_entry.id   a3facd877341116ae60b1f58b996bda6
#
_cell.length_a   1.000
_cell.length_b   1.000
_cell.length_c   1.000
_cell.angle_alpha   90.00
_cell.angle_beta   90.00
_cell.angle_gamma   90.00
#
_symmetry.space_group_name_H-M   'P 1'
#
loop_
_entity.id
_entity.type
_entity.pdbx_description
1 polymer ?
#
loop_
_entity_poly.entity_id
_entity_poly.type
_entity_poly.pdbx_seq_one_letter_code
_entity_poly.pdbx_strand_id
1 'polypeptide(L)' 'MIEAHKINDGLWVVPLGDEKIQLRILIQMDEDEEEWRCKNLSRQDTYKLMSFLRNEVLYLC' A
#
# COMPACT_ATOMS: atom_id res chain seq x y z
N MET A 1 17.31 -5.43 1.45
CA MET A 1 16.99 -4.06 1.89
C MET A 1 15.53 -3.75 1.55
N ILE A 2 14.78 -3.27 2.53
CA ILE A 2 13.35 -3.00 2.36
C ILE A 2 13.18 -1.53 1.99
N GLU A 3 12.60 -1.27 0.84
CA GLU A 3 12.39 0.09 0.37
C GLU A 3 10.90 0.38 0.19
N ALA A 4 10.50 1.59 0.58
CA ALA A 4 9.14 2.04 0.33
C ALA A 4 8.95 2.35 -1.15
N HIS A 5 7.82 1.96 -1.70
CA HIS A 5 7.48 2.22 -3.09
C HIS A 5 6.39 3.27 -3.17
N LYS A 6 6.70 4.38 -3.79
CA LYS A 6 5.73 5.44 -4.01
C LYS A 6 4.85 5.08 -5.20
N ILE A 7 3.55 4.96 -4.94
CA ILE A 7 2.57 4.72 -6.01
C ILE A 7 2.14 6.07 -6.60
N ASN A 8 1.82 7.02 -5.73
CA ASN A 8 1.53 8.40 -6.11
C ASN A 8 1.81 9.29 -4.90
N ASP A 9 1.50 10.58 -5.00
CA ASP A 9 1.81 11.54 -3.95
C ASP A 9 1.08 11.26 -2.63
N GLY A 10 0.01 10.49 -2.68
CA GLY A 10 -0.77 10.18 -1.48
C GLY A 10 -0.79 8.71 -1.10
N LEU A 11 -0.01 7.86 -1.78
CA LEU A 11 -0.03 6.42 -1.50
C LEU A 11 1.35 5.82 -1.64
N TRP A 12 1.79 5.17 -0.57
CA TRP A 12 3.06 4.43 -0.54
C TRP A 12 2.81 3.00 -0.10
N VAL A 13 3.59 2.07 -0.61
CA VAL A 13 3.58 0.67 -0.20
C VAL A 13 4.96 0.32 0.36
N VAL A 14 4.98 -0.19 1.58
CA VAL A 14 6.23 -0.53 2.28
C VAL A 14 6.25 -2.03 2.54
N PRO A 15 7.20 -2.77 1.97
CA PRO A 15 7.34 -4.20 2.32
C PRO A 15 7.85 -4.32 3.76
N LEU A 16 7.21 -5.20 4.52
CA LEU A 16 7.58 -5.44 5.92
C LEU A 16 8.39 -6.72 6.13
N GLY A 17 8.61 -7.49 5.06
CA GLY A 17 9.18 -8.82 5.17
C GLY A 17 8.10 -9.86 5.44
N ASP A 18 8.46 -11.16 5.36
CA ASP A 18 7.53 -12.27 5.59
C ASP A 18 6.25 -12.20 4.75
N GLU A 19 6.34 -11.63 3.55
CA GLU A 19 5.23 -11.51 2.61
C GLU A 19 4.11 -10.59 3.13
N LYS A 20 4.48 -9.62 3.97
CA LYS A 20 3.57 -8.60 4.52
C LYS A 20 3.90 -7.24 3.94
N ILE A 21 2.90 -6.39 3.85
CA ILE A 21 3.09 -5.00 3.40
C ILE A 21 2.38 -4.03 4.32
N GLN A 22 2.84 -2.79 4.27
CA GLN A 22 2.19 -1.67 4.95
C GLN A 22 1.75 -0.67 3.88
N LEU A 23 0.51 -0.26 3.94
CA LEU A 23 0.00 0.82 3.09
C LEU A 23 0.07 2.13 3.87
N ARG A 24 0.62 3.17 3.24
CA ARG A 24 0.67 4.51 3.80
C ARG A 24 -0.17 5.42 2.93
N ILE A 25 -1.18 6.03 3.51
CA ILE A 25 -2.15 6.83 2.79
C ILE A 25 -2.17 8.23 3.36
N LEU A 26 -2.02 9.23 2.49
CA LEU A 26 -2.14 10.62 2.87
C LEU A 26 -3.63 10.98 2.95
N ILE A 27 -4.08 11.34 4.14
CA ILE A 27 -5.49 11.63 4.38
C ILE A 27 -5.78 13.11 4.25
N GLN A 28 -4.86 13.93 4.76
CA GLN A 28 -5.05 15.38 4.75
C GLN A 28 -3.72 16.05 4.46
N MET A 29 -3.75 17.05 3.60
CA MET A 29 -2.57 17.82 3.26
C MET A 29 -2.90 19.31 3.38
N ASP A 30 -2.42 19.92 4.45
CA ASP A 30 -2.48 21.36 4.65
C ASP A 30 -1.10 21.96 4.37
N GLU A 31 -1.02 23.29 4.28
CA GLU A 31 0.23 23.97 3.96
C GLU A 31 1.36 23.63 4.94
N ASP A 32 1.01 23.41 6.20
CA ASP A 32 2.00 23.17 7.25
C ASP A 32 1.92 21.76 7.85
N GLU A 33 0.89 20.97 7.53
CA GLU A 33 0.71 19.66 8.14
C GLU A 33 0.23 18.62 7.13
N GLU A 34 0.80 17.42 7.25
CA GLU A 34 0.35 16.26 6.50
C GLU A 34 -0.10 15.20 7.50
N GLU A 35 -1.27 14.63 7.26
CA GLU A 35 -1.74 13.51 8.05
C GLU A 35 -1.68 12.22 7.25
N TRP A 36 -0.85 11.29 7.70
CA TRP A 36 -0.69 10.00 7.08
C TRP A 36 -1.31 8.91 7.94
N ARG A 37 -1.99 7.98 7.30
CA ARG A 37 -2.48 6.77 7.97
C ARG A 37 -1.77 5.56 7.41
N CYS A 38 -1.40 4.65 8.29
CA CYS A 38 -0.71 3.42 7.93
C CYS A 38 -1.57 2.23 8.29
N LYS A 39 -1.63 1.26 7.38
CA LYS A 39 -2.34 0.01 7.62
C LYS A 39 -1.41 -1.15 7.29
N ASN A 40 -1.16 -1.98 8.29
CA ASN A 40 -0.35 -3.18 8.09
C ASN A 40 -1.26 -4.32 7.64
N LEU A 41 -0.90 -4.96 6.54
CA LEU A 41 -1.62 -6.12 6.04
C LEU A 41 -0.88 -7.38 6.48
N SER A 42 -1.65 -8.36 6.94
CA SER A 42 -1.10 -9.69 7.23
C SER A 42 -0.69 -10.36 5.92
N ARG A 43 0.02 -11.49 6.04
CA ARG A 43 0.38 -12.29 4.85
C ARG A 43 -0.88 -12.68 4.07
N GLN A 44 -1.91 -13.13 4.79
CA GLN A 44 -3.17 -13.54 4.16
C GLN A 44 -3.84 -12.39 3.44
N ASP A 45 -3.90 -11.22 4.08
CA ASP A 45 -4.50 -10.04 3.46
C ASP A 45 -3.69 -9.55 2.27
N THR A 46 -2.37 -9.66 2.36
CA THR A 46 -1.48 -9.30 1.25
C THR A 46 -1.77 -10.18 0.04
N TYR A 47 -1.92 -11.49 0.25
CA TYR A 47 -2.26 -12.40 -0.83
C TYR A 47 -3.64 -12.12 -1.43
N LYS A 48 -4.61 -11.78 -0.59
CA LYS A 48 -5.94 -11.44 -1.08
C LYS A 48 -5.89 -10.21 -1.98
N LEU A 49 -5.13 -9.21 -1.59
CA LEU A 49 -4.96 -8.01 -2.40
C LEU A 49 -4.28 -8.35 -3.74
N MET A 50 -3.21 -9.13 -3.69
CA MET A 50 -2.49 -9.54 -4.89
C MET A 50 -3.39 -10.33 -5.83
N SER A 51 -4.17 -11.27 -5.30
CA SER A 51 -5.09 -12.06 -6.11
C SER A 51 -6.16 -11.20 -6.76
N PHE A 52 -6.69 -10.24 -6.01
CA PHE A 52 -7.68 -9.31 -6.56
C PHE A 52 -7.10 -8.51 -7.71
N LEU A 53 -5.92 -7.93 -7.51
CA LEU A 53 -5.28 -7.12 -8.53
C LEU A 53 -4.96 -7.94 -9.78
N ARG A 54 -4.50 -9.16 -9.60
CA ARG A 54 -4.16 -10.05 -10.71
C ARG A 54 -5.41 -10.46 -11.49
N ASN A 55 -6.46 -10.89 -10.79
CA ASN A 55 -7.60 -11.53 -11.43
C ASN A 55 -8.68 -10.55 -11.84
N GLU A 56 -8.87 -9.47 -11.08
CA GLU A 56 -10.00 -8.57 -11.32
C GLU A 56 -9.59 -7.26 -12.00
N VAL A 57 -8.35 -6.87 -11.84
CA VAL A 57 -7.88 -5.60 -12.42
C VAL A 57 -7.05 -5.85 -13.67
N LEU A 58 -6.03 -6.70 -13.57
CA LEU A 58 -5.13 -6.94 -14.71
C LEU A 58 -5.80 -7.68 -15.86
N TYR A 59 -6.77 -8.52 -15.55
CA TYR A 59 -7.50 -9.26 -16.58
C TYR A 59 -8.50 -8.40 -17.33
N LEU A 60 -8.95 -7.32 -16.73
CA LEU A 60 -9.91 -6.42 -17.35
C LEU A 60 -9.25 -5.38 -18.25
N CYS A 61 -7.95 -5.31 -18.20
CA CYS A 61 -7.18 -4.38 -19.05
C CYS A 61 -6.76 -5.05 -20.39
#